data_9d8f046246932192520a1c3e691a8f10
#
_entry.id   9d8f046246932192520a1c3e691a8f10
#
_cell.length_a   1.000
_cell.length_b   1.000
_cell.length_c   1.000
_cell.angle_alpha   90.00
_cell.angle_beta   90.00
_cell.angle_gamma   90.00
#
_symmetry.space_group_name_H-M   'P 1'
#
loop_
_entity.id
_entity.type
_entity.pdbx_description
1 polymer ?
#
loop_
_entity_poly.entity_id
_entity_poly.type
_entity_poly.pdbx_seq_one_letter_code
_entity_poly.pdbx_strand_id
1 'polypeptide(L)'
;MFGSDKLEDKVLRKLFLGFIHIHILHHANEHPVFGVWILEELKEHGYNISSGTLYPILHSMESDGLLVKEERNVEGKIRKYYITTEKGNTVLTEARKKAYELFKEIKE
;
A
#
# COMPACT_ATOMS: atom_id res chain seq x y z
N MET A 1 -2.05 -3.60 17.19
CA MET A 1 -1.51 -4.73 16.44
C MET A 1 -0.28 -5.33 17.10
N PHE A 2 0.74 -4.52 17.37
CA PHE A 2 1.94 -4.98 18.06
C PHE A 2 1.93 -4.40 19.46
N GLY A 3 2.01 -5.27 20.46
CA GLY A 3 1.79 -4.85 21.84
C GLY A 3 3.03 -4.40 22.60
N SER A 4 4.19 -4.40 21.99
CA SER A 4 5.41 -4.08 22.70
C SER A 4 6.52 -3.60 21.78
N ASP A 5 7.62 -3.14 22.39
CA ASP A 5 8.81 -2.67 21.68
C ASP A 5 9.84 -3.80 21.47
N LYS A 6 9.42 -5.04 21.52
CA LYS A 6 10.31 -6.17 21.28
C LYS A 6 10.85 -6.12 19.86
N LEU A 7 12.03 -6.69 19.67
CA LEU A 7 12.71 -6.68 18.38
C LEU A 7 11.86 -7.33 17.28
N GLU A 8 11.22 -8.46 17.59
CA GLU A 8 10.36 -9.15 16.61
C GLU A 8 9.17 -8.29 16.20
N ASP A 9 8.61 -7.48 17.10
CA ASP A 9 7.53 -6.57 16.75
C ASP A 9 7.99 -5.50 15.75
N LYS A 10 9.21 -5.04 15.91
CA LYS A 10 9.79 -4.04 14.99
C LYS A 10 9.98 -4.64 13.60
N VAL A 11 10.46 -5.87 13.53
CA VAL A 11 10.66 -6.58 12.27
C VAL A 11 9.31 -6.80 11.59
N LEU A 12 8.32 -7.30 12.32
CA LEU A 12 6.99 -7.52 11.77
C LEU A 12 6.33 -6.22 11.31
N ARG A 13 6.54 -5.13 12.04
CA ARG A 13 6.02 -3.82 11.62
C ARG A 13 6.59 -3.39 10.29
N LYS A 14 7.91 -3.55 10.10
CA LYS A 14 8.56 -3.22 8.82
C LYS A 14 8.01 -4.07 7.70
N LEU A 15 7.83 -5.36 7.95
CA LEU A 15 7.26 -6.28 6.97
C LEU A 15 5.84 -5.87 6.58
N PHE A 16 4.99 -5.58 7.56
CA PHE A 16 3.61 -5.20 7.30
C PHE A 16 3.52 -3.86 6.57
N LEU A 17 4.37 -2.89 6.92
CA LEU A 17 4.41 -1.63 6.19
C LEU A 17 4.81 -1.86 4.73
N GLY A 18 5.78 -2.72 4.48
CA GLY A 18 6.17 -3.10 3.13
C GLY A 18 5.01 -3.75 2.37
N PHE A 19 4.32 -4.67 3.00
CA PHE A 19 3.16 -5.33 2.39
C PHE A 19 2.03 -4.33 2.08
N ILE A 20 1.81 -3.37 2.96
CA ILE A 20 0.82 -2.31 2.73
C ILE A 20 1.17 -1.54 1.45
N HIS A 21 2.43 -1.17 1.27
CA HIS A 21 2.88 -0.49 0.06
C HIS A 21 2.60 -1.34 -1.19
N ILE A 22 2.85 -2.64 -1.11
CA ILE A 22 2.62 -3.55 -2.24
C ILE A 22 1.12 -3.69 -2.53
N HIS A 23 0.29 -3.80 -1.49
CA HIS A 23 -1.17 -3.82 -1.67
C HIS A 23 -1.65 -2.55 -2.38
N ILE A 24 -1.14 -1.40 -1.99
CA ILE A 24 -1.53 -0.13 -2.60
C ILE A 24 -1.16 -0.13 -4.08
N LEU A 25 0.06 -0.50 -4.42
CA LEU A 25 0.50 -0.56 -5.82
C LEU A 25 -0.33 -1.53 -6.62
N HIS A 26 -0.59 -2.71 -6.07
CA HIS A 26 -1.38 -3.73 -6.75
C HIS A 26 -2.78 -3.23 -7.09
N HIS A 27 -3.48 -2.69 -6.11
CA HIS A 27 -4.86 -2.24 -6.32
C HIS A 27 -4.92 -1.00 -7.21
N ALA A 28 -3.99 -0.07 -7.05
CA ALA A 28 -3.93 1.13 -7.89
C ALA A 28 -3.53 0.81 -9.33
N ASN A 29 -2.91 -0.33 -9.57
CA ASN A 29 -2.61 -0.82 -10.92
C ASN A 29 -3.85 -1.41 -11.58
N GLU A 30 -4.77 -1.95 -10.81
CA GLU A 30 -5.99 -2.55 -11.35
C GLU A 30 -7.03 -1.49 -11.71
N HIS A 31 -7.17 -0.45 -10.90
CA HIS A 31 -8.11 0.63 -11.11
C HIS A 31 -7.76 1.81 -10.21
N PRO A 32 -8.27 3.01 -10.51
CA PRO A 32 -8.09 4.15 -9.60
C PRO A 32 -8.68 3.83 -8.23
N VAL A 33 -7.96 4.19 -7.17
CA VAL A 33 -8.37 3.90 -5.79
C VAL A 33 -8.37 5.18 -4.96
N PHE A 34 -9.26 5.24 -3.97
CA PHE A 34 -9.29 6.37 -3.04
C PHE A 34 -9.07 5.89 -1.61
N GLY A 35 -8.67 6.82 -0.73
CA GLY A 35 -8.16 6.46 0.60
C GLY A 35 -9.08 5.59 1.44
N VAL A 36 -10.38 5.94 1.51
CA VAL A 36 -11.32 5.15 2.32
C VAL A 36 -11.43 3.72 1.79
N TRP A 37 -11.48 3.57 0.47
CA TRP A 37 -11.52 2.24 -0.14
C TRP A 37 -10.28 1.42 0.21
N ILE A 38 -9.10 2.05 0.15
CA ILE A 38 -7.85 1.38 0.50
C ILE A 38 -7.85 0.94 1.95
N LEU A 39 -8.34 1.80 2.87
CA LEU A 39 -8.41 1.44 4.29
C LEU A 39 -9.24 0.19 4.52
N GLU A 40 -10.40 0.12 3.86
CA GLU A 40 -11.29 -1.03 3.99
C GLU A 40 -10.69 -2.28 3.38
N GLU A 41 -10.06 -2.15 2.22
CA GLU A 41 -9.39 -3.27 1.55
C GLU A 41 -8.25 -3.82 2.40
N LEU A 42 -7.43 -2.95 2.97
CA LEU A 42 -6.34 -3.36 3.84
C LEU A 42 -6.87 -4.05 5.10
N LYS A 43 -7.97 -3.55 5.64
CA LYS A 43 -8.59 -4.15 6.82
C LYS A 43 -9.04 -5.59 6.55
N GLU A 44 -9.57 -5.86 5.36
CA GLU A 44 -9.96 -7.21 4.95
C GLU A 44 -8.78 -8.17 4.92
N HIS A 45 -7.59 -7.65 4.67
CA HIS A 45 -6.35 -8.43 4.67
C HIS A 45 -5.66 -8.45 6.04
N GLY A 46 -6.31 -7.93 7.06
CA GLY A 46 -5.76 -7.95 8.42
C GLY A 46 -4.89 -6.75 8.79
N TYR A 47 -4.80 -5.74 7.94
CA TYR A 47 -4.03 -4.53 8.22
C TYR A 47 -4.96 -3.44 8.74
N ASN A 48 -5.02 -3.32 10.04
CA ASN A 48 -5.91 -2.36 10.69
C ASN A 48 -5.13 -1.08 11.01
N ILE A 49 -5.04 -0.18 10.02
CA ILE A 49 -4.34 1.09 10.18
C ILE A 49 -5.33 2.25 10.11
N SER A 50 -4.94 3.38 10.69
CA SER A 50 -5.74 4.59 10.66
C SER A 50 -5.50 5.39 9.40
N SER A 51 -6.39 6.34 9.10
CA SER A 51 -6.18 7.29 8.03
C SER A 51 -4.90 8.10 8.27
N GLY A 52 -4.61 8.41 9.55
CA GLY A 52 -3.38 9.13 9.92
C GLY A 52 -2.10 8.37 9.57
N THR A 53 -2.18 7.04 9.44
CA THR A 53 -1.05 6.23 8.98
C THR A 53 -1.06 6.10 7.46
N LEU A 54 -2.24 5.93 6.87
CA LEU A 54 -2.34 5.68 5.43
C LEU A 54 -1.98 6.90 4.58
N TYR A 55 -2.52 8.07 4.89
CA TYR A 55 -2.33 9.24 4.01
C TYR A 55 -0.88 9.68 3.86
N PRO A 56 -0.04 9.66 4.91
CA PRO A 56 1.40 9.90 4.71
C PRO A 56 2.05 8.89 3.77
N ILE A 57 1.62 7.63 3.81
CA ILE A 57 2.14 6.61 2.88
C ILE A 57 1.76 6.96 1.45
N LEU A 58 0.49 7.30 1.21
CA LEU A 58 0.04 7.67 -0.14
C LEU A 58 0.78 8.90 -0.66
N HIS A 59 0.96 9.92 0.19
CA HIS A 59 1.68 11.13 -0.18
C HIS A 59 3.14 10.84 -0.51
N SER A 60 3.78 9.96 0.27
CA SER A 60 5.16 9.57 0.02
C SER A 60 5.29 8.82 -1.30
N MET A 61 4.37 7.90 -1.57
CA MET A 61 4.39 7.14 -2.82
C MET A 61 4.14 8.04 -4.03
N GLU A 62 3.27 9.03 -3.89
CA GLU A 62 3.06 10.03 -4.95
C GLU A 62 4.32 10.86 -5.15
N SER A 63 4.92 11.34 -4.07
CA SER A 63 6.14 12.13 -4.12
C SER A 63 7.29 11.38 -4.76
N ASP A 64 7.36 10.06 -4.53
CA ASP A 64 8.39 9.20 -5.11
C ASP A 64 8.10 8.80 -6.56
N GLY A 65 6.98 9.26 -7.11
CA GLY A 65 6.62 8.98 -8.49
C GLY A 65 6.02 7.61 -8.74
N LEU A 66 5.58 6.91 -7.68
CA LEU A 66 4.97 5.58 -7.81
C LEU A 66 3.48 5.66 -8.08
N LEU A 67 2.85 6.74 -7.63
CA LEU A 67 1.43 6.99 -7.81
C LEU A 67 1.25 8.40 -8.37
N VAL A 68 0.16 8.59 -9.10
CA VAL A 68 -0.30 9.90 -9.50
C VAL A 68 -1.71 10.10 -8.94
N LYS A 69 -1.98 11.32 -8.49
CA LYS A 69 -3.27 11.66 -7.91
C LYS A 69 -4.13 12.35 -8.95
N GLU A 70 -5.40 11.95 -9.01
CA GLU A 70 -6.39 12.54 -9.90
C GLU A 70 -7.60 12.94 -9.07
N GLU A 71 -8.05 14.19 -9.23
CA GLU A 71 -9.24 14.65 -8.54
C GLU A 71 -10.44 14.49 -9.45
N ARG A 72 -11.55 13.99 -8.89
CA ARG A 72 -12.81 13.82 -9.60
C ARG A 72 -13.94 14.38 -8.77
N ASN A 73 -14.90 14.98 -9.45
CA ASN A 73 -16.12 15.45 -8.82
C ASN A 73 -17.12 14.28 -8.82
N VAL A 74 -17.45 13.80 -7.63
CA VAL A 74 -18.39 12.70 -7.44
C VAL A 74 -19.56 13.23 -6.63
N GLU A 75 -20.69 13.43 -7.28
CA GLU A 75 -21.92 13.93 -6.66
C GLU A 75 -21.70 15.25 -5.88
N GLY A 76 -20.98 16.18 -6.51
CA GLY A 76 -20.74 17.49 -5.92
C GLY A 76 -19.56 17.57 -4.96
N LYS A 77 -18.87 16.45 -4.70
CA LYS A 77 -17.72 16.40 -3.81
C LYS A 77 -16.48 16.02 -4.58
N ILE A 78 -15.35 16.64 -4.22
CA ILE A 78 -14.07 16.32 -4.82
C ILE A 78 -13.52 15.08 -4.12
N ARG A 79 -13.24 14.04 -4.89
CA ARG A 79 -12.62 12.82 -4.41
C ARG A 79 -11.27 12.63 -5.09
N LYS A 80 -10.27 12.27 -4.29
CA LYS A 80 -8.91 12.07 -4.78
C LYS A 80 -8.67 10.59 -5.04
N TYR A 81 -8.32 10.27 -6.27
CA TYR A 81 -7.99 8.91 -6.69
C TYR A 81 -6.50 8.79 -6.93
N TYR A 82 -5.95 7.61 -6.63
CA TYR A 82 -4.56 7.29 -6.88
C TYR A 82 -4.47 6.19 -7.92
N ILE A 83 -3.54 6.37 -8.85
CA ILE A 83 -3.31 5.46 -9.98
C ILE A 83 -1.82 5.19 -10.02
N THR A 84 -1.41 3.94 -10.33
CA THR A 84 0.02 3.65 -10.48
C THR A 84 0.58 4.34 -11.71
N THR A 85 1.84 4.75 -11.59
CA THR A 85 2.64 5.21 -12.72
C THR A 85 3.37 4.02 -13.33
N GLU A 86 4.05 4.25 -14.46
CA GLU A 86 4.93 3.25 -15.05
C GLU A 86 6.00 2.82 -14.07
N LYS A 87 6.58 3.78 -13.34
CA LYS A 87 7.56 3.48 -12.30
C LYS A 87 6.95 2.62 -11.20
N GLY A 88 5.73 2.93 -10.78
CA GLY A 88 5.01 2.13 -9.79
C GLY A 88 4.79 0.70 -10.25
N ASN A 89 4.45 0.51 -11.51
CA ASN A 89 4.27 -0.82 -12.08
C ASN A 89 5.57 -1.61 -12.11
N THR A 90 6.69 -0.95 -12.40
CA THR A 90 8.00 -1.57 -12.38
C THR A 90 8.37 -2.03 -10.96
N VAL A 91 8.13 -1.17 -9.98
CA VAL A 91 8.38 -1.51 -8.57
C VAL A 91 7.49 -2.68 -8.14
N LEU A 92 6.22 -2.68 -8.53
CA LEU A 92 5.32 -3.78 -8.21
C LEU A 92 5.80 -5.11 -8.78
N THR A 93 6.27 -5.11 -10.03
CA THR A 93 6.80 -6.30 -10.68
C THR A 93 8.01 -6.85 -9.92
N GLU A 94 8.93 -5.96 -9.52
CA GLU A 94 10.10 -6.36 -8.74
C GLU A 94 9.70 -6.86 -7.36
N ALA A 95 8.72 -6.22 -6.72
CA ALA A 95 8.23 -6.65 -5.42
C ALA A 95 7.63 -8.05 -5.48
N ARG A 96 6.87 -8.35 -6.54
CA ARG A 96 6.32 -9.70 -6.73
C ARG A 96 7.41 -10.75 -6.82
N LYS A 97 8.45 -10.47 -7.60
CA LYS A 97 9.56 -11.40 -7.77
C LYS A 97 10.26 -11.66 -6.44
N LYS A 98 10.52 -10.60 -5.69
CA LYS A 98 11.22 -10.71 -4.41
C LYS A 98 10.38 -11.42 -3.36
N ALA A 99 9.09 -11.14 -3.32
CA ALA A 99 8.18 -11.81 -2.39
C ALA A 99 8.10 -13.31 -2.70
N TYR A 100 8.00 -13.66 -3.98
CA TYR A 100 7.94 -15.05 -4.39
C TYR A 100 9.24 -15.80 -4.06
N GLU A 101 10.38 -15.19 -4.38
CA GLU A 101 11.70 -15.76 -4.08
C GLU A 101 11.85 -16.00 -2.58
N LEU A 102 11.50 -15.01 -1.77
CA LEU A 102 11.57 -15.13 -0.32
C LEU A 102 10.66 -16.25 0.18
N PHE A 103 9.43 -16.31 -0.32
CA PHE A 103 8.49 -17.35 0.08
C PHE A 103 9.04 -18.74 -0.23
N LYS A 104 9.63 -18.92 -1.39
CA LYS A 104 10.24 -20.20 -1.77
C LYS A 104 11.36 -20.61 -0.81
N GLU A 105 12.11 -19.63 -0.33
CA GLU A 105 13.23 -19.87 0.58
C GLU A 105 12.76 -20.26 1.98
N ILE A 106 11.75 -19.58 2.50
CA ILE A 106 11.35 -19.72 3.90
C ILE A 106 10.16 -20.67 4.13
N LYS A 107 9.51 -21.12 3.08
CA LYS A 107 8.39 -22.04 3.23
C LYS A 107 8.85 -23.38 3.77
N GLU A 108 8.02 -24.02 4.56
CA GLU A 108 8.30 -25.34 5.10
C GLU A 108 7.93 -26.46 4.13
#